data_685bbe82e681e04aebb927df44b4bc79
#
_entry.id   685bbe82e681e04aebb927df44b4bc79
#
_cell.length_a   1.000
_cell.length_b   1.000
_cell.length_c   1.000
_cell.angle_alpha   90.00
_cell.angle_beta   90.00
_cell.angle_gamma   90.00
#
_symmetry.space_group_name_H-M   'P 1'
#
loop_
_entity.id
_entity.type
_entity.pdbx_description
1 polymer ?
#
loop_
_entity_poly.entity_id
_entity_poly.type
_entity_poly.pdbx_seq_one_letter_code
_entity_poly.pdbx_strand_id
1 'polypeptide(L)'
;MFAVLAALVTTVAAGQEPTPAPANPPVAPRAVAPRVQPPKPVTPPKQQAVPEQAPKAAVQHPPATARPVEPFTFETVQKMAQDRASKPYHERSTTLPDVLAKLNYDQYRDIRFRRTSALWYDHAMFEVQFFHRGFQFDRRVNIFELVGNQVRAVPYNPAMFEFGKQVPPVKLPAELGFAGFRVHYPLNTPTYKDELLVFLGASYFRVLGRNELYGMSARGLAINTASEGGEEFPYFTDFWLVRPDPQQRSLTIYAVLDSPSVAGAYQFEVRPGSTTQVQVSGELYPRRAIEKIGIGALTSMYLYGENSNGRRFDDFRPEVHDSDGLETQLGTGEWAWRPLVNPHQLRVNRFMDEHPRGFGLVQRDRDPTHYQDAEAYFQLRPSYWIEPLGDWGKGGVELVEIPTDEEIHDNIVAYWVPEAKVQPNKPIPFSYLLSAYSHSNARPPGARVIATRTGGILAGPNGQALPNVRRMVVDFAGGDLDDLYAAQPVQAQISANGGEVDEVTVQRLPQSATWRVSFKLKTTSEKPADLRCYLTLYGEALSETWTYLWKPTGGA
;
A
#
# COMPACT_ATOMS: atom_id res chain seq x y z
N MET A 1 -17.27 -5.74 12.89
CA MET A 1 -16.08 -6.60 12.80
C MET A 1 -15.15 -6.08 11.70
N PHE A 2 -14.93 -4.73 11.67
CA PHE A 2 -14.31 -4.01 10.55
C PHE A 2 -12.91 -3.42 10.85
N ALA A 3 -12.31 -3.72 11.99
CA ALA A 3 -11.43 -2.70 12.53
C ALA A 3 -10.08 -3.14 13.08
N VAL A 4 -9.41 -4.18 12.64
CA VAL A 4 -8.17 -4.61 13.34
C VAL A 4 -6.98 -4.94 12.43
N LEU A 5 -7.02 -4.61 11.13
CA LEU A 5 -5.89 -4.99 10.24
C LEU A 5 -4.78 -3.92 10.12
N ALA A 6 -5.03 -2.69 10.51
CA ALA A 6 -4.11 -1.56 10.27
C ALA A 6 -2.95 -1.42 11.26
N ALA A 7 -3.13 -1.87 12.49
CA ALA A 7 -2.23 -1.53 13.60
C ALA A 7 -0.83 -2.18 13.58
N LEU A 8 -0.48 -2.96 12.58
CA LEU A 8 0.65 -3.89 12.74
C LEU A 8 2.02 -3.43 12.28
N VAL A 9 2.16 -2.30 11.63
CA VAL A 9 3.44 -1.95 11.00
C VAL A 9 3.96 -0.55 11.37
N THR A 10 3.26 0.20 12.18
CA THR A 10 3.61 1.61 12.44
C THR A 10 4.74 1.85 13.46
N THR A 11 5.37 0.84 14.03
CA THR A 11 6.37 1.08 15.09
C THR A 11 7.60 0.19 15.00
N VAL A 12 8.28 0.14 13.87
CA VAL A 12 9.60 -0.54 13.78
C VAL A 12 10.77 0.43 13.71
N ALA A 13 10.56 1.73 13.71
CA ALA A 13 11.64 2.71 13.61
C ALA A 13 12.02 3.40 14.95
N ALA A 14 11.40 3.06 16.06
CA ALA A 14 11.78 3.63 17.34
C ALA A 14 12.75 2.70 18.08
N GLY A 15 14.04 3.04 18.03
CA GLY A 15 14.94 2.51 19.05
C GLY A 15 16.26 1.96 18.57
N GLN A 16 17.12 2.84 18.17
CA GLN A 16 18.51 2.89 18.68
C GLN A 16 19.05 4.27 18.33
N GLU A 17 19.12 5.14 19.32
CA GLU A 17 19.99 6.31 19.25
C GLU A 17 21.41 5.82 18.93
N PRO A 18 22.13 6.46 18.00
CA PRO A 18 23.53 6.16 17.79
C PRO A 18 24.30 6.57 19.04
N THR A 19 24.78 5.61 19.80
CA THR A 19 25.82 5.84 20.81
C THR A 19 26.99 6.56 20.15
N PRO A 20 27.50 7.67 20.68
CA PRO A 20 28.64 8.36 20.12
C PRO A 20 29.84 7.40 20.08
N ALA A 21 30.46 7.30 18.93
CA ALA A 21 31.65 6.48 18.73
C ALA A 21 32.76 6.95 19.68
N PRO A 22 33.46 6.02 20.34
CA PRO A 22 34.64 6.38 21.15
C PRO A 22 35.75 6.93 20.25
N ALA A 23 36.36 8.03 20.68
CA ALA A 23 37.46 8.67 19.99
C ALA A 23 38.63 7.68 19.74
N ASN A 24 39.14 7.65 18.55
CA ASN A 24 40.28 6.83 18.14
C ASN A 24 41.52 7.20 18.93
N PRO A 25 42.25 6.22 19.51
CA PRO A 25 43.59 6.47 20.02
C PRO A 25 44.61 6.66 18.89
N PRO A 26 45.72 7.36 19.11
CA PRO A 26 46.69 7.70 18.06
C PRO A 26 47.39 6.46 17.51
N VAL A 27 47.56 6.47 16.20
CA VAL A 27 48.20 5.40 15.41
C VAL A 27 49.68 5.35 15.69
N ALA A 28 50.18 4.23 16.23
CA ALA A 28 51.62 3.92 16.30
C ALA A 28 52.12 3.32 14.95
N PRO A 29 53.41 3.53 14.58
CA PRO A 29 53.91 3.15 13.29
C PRO A 29 54.02 1.62 13.12
N ARG A 30 53.55 1.15 11.99
CA ARG A 30 53.46 -0.25 11.57
C ARG A 30 54.86 -0.84 11.27
N ALA A 31 55.29 -1.84 12.05
CA ALA A 31 56.43 -2.65 11.76
C ALA A 31 56.20 -3.55 10.54
N VAL A 32 57.16 -3.61 9.64
CA VAL A 32 57.17 -4.42 8.41
C VAL A 32 57.40 -5.89 8.78
N ALA A 33 56.46 -6.77 8.46
CA ALA A 33 56.58 -8.22 8.64
C ALA A 33 57.34 -8.84 7.45
N PRO A 34 58.13 -9.89 7.67
CA PRO A 34 58.96 -10.49 6.63
C PRO A 34 58.14 -11.35 5.66
N ARG A 35 58.56 -11.31 4.42
CA ARG A 35 58.00 -12.01 3.23
C ARG A 35 58.13 -13.51 3.41
N VAL A 36 57.02 -14.24 3.47
CA VAL A 36 57.00 -15.72 3.43
C VAL A 36 57.01 -16.19 1.96
N GLN A 37 57.94 -17.05 1.64
CA GLN A 37 58.07 -17.71 0.32
C GLN A 37 56.97 -18.79 0.14
N PRO A 38 56.44 -18.99 -1.07
CA PRO A 38 55.47 -20.05 -1.34
C PRO A 38 56.09 -21.44 -1.28
N PRO A 39 55.36 -22.47 -0.78
CA PRO A 39 55.84 -23.84 -0.75
C PRO A 39 55.89 -24.46 -2.15
N LYS A 40 56.92 -25.29 -2.35
CA LYS A 40 57.14 -26.09 -3.59
C LYS A 40 56.05 -27.14 -3.78
N PRO A 41 55.68 -27.49 -5.04
CA PRO A 41 54.66 -28.50 -5.30
C PRO A 41 55.13 -29.90 -4.90
N VAL A 42 54.25 -30.60 -4.18
CA VAL A 42 54.42 -32.01 -3.78
C VAL A 42 53.82 -32.88 -4.88
N THR A 43 54.63 -33.80 -5.42
CA THR A 43 54.22 -34.80 -6.41
C THR A 43 53.39 -35.90 -5.74
N PRO A 44 52.22 -36.31 -6.28
CA PRO A 44 51.42 -37.37 -5.69
C PRO A 44 52.04 -38.76 -5.98
N PRO A 45 51.89 -39.73 -5.04
CA PRO A 45 52.39 -41.09 -5.21
C PRO A 45 51.63 -41.86 -6.27
N LYS A 46 52.36 -42.70 -7.02
CA LYS A 46 51.84 -43.62 -8.06
C LYS A 46 50.87 -44.65 -7.39
N GLN A 47 49.64 -44.70 -7.84
CA GLN A 47 48.72 -45.81 -7.56
C GLN A 47 49.09 -47.04 -8.39
N GLN A 48 49.18 -48.18 -7.71
CA GLN A 48 49.34 -49.49 -8.34
C GLN A 48 48.02 -49.94 -8.96
N ALA A 49 48.10 -50.45 -10.20
CA ALA A 49 46.95 -50.95 -10.95
C ALA A 49 46.43 -52.27 -10.36
N VAL A 50 45.12 -52.35 -10.14
CA VAL A 50 44.37 -53.57 -9.83
C VAL A 50 43.84 -54.14 -11.16
N PRO A 51 43.83 -55.46 -11.39
CA PRO A 51 43.45 -56.05 -12.68
C PRO A 51 41.95 -55.88 -12.94
N GLU A 52 41.64 -55.45 -14.14
CA GLU A 52 40.29 -55.22 -14.68
C GLU A 52 39.57 -56.56 -14.94
N GLN A 53 38.44 -56.75 -14.28
CA GLN A 53 37.48 -57.82 -14.63
C GLN A 53 36.55 -57.29 -15.73
N ALA A 54 36.40 -58.01 -16.83
CA ALA A 54 35.57 -57.68 -17.96
C ALA A 54 34.10 -57.47 -17.58
N PRO A 55 33.44 -56.39 -18.07
CA PRO A 55 32.04 -56.13 -17.73
C PRO A 55 31.07 -57.03 -18.53
N LYS A 56 30.11 -57.65 -17.79
CA LYS A 56 28.95 -58.30 -18.41
C LYS A 56 28.12 -57.25 -19.15
N ALA A 57 27.70 -57.59 -20.40
CA ALA A 57 26.88 -56.75 -21.25
C ALA A 57 25.63 -56.23 -20.52
N ALA A 58 25.56 -54.93 -20.33
CA ALA A 58 24.37 -54.20 -19.82
C ALA A 58 23.34 -54.09 -20.95
N VAL A 59 22.13 -54.52 -20.67
CA VAL A 59 20.96 -54.31 -21.51
C VAL A 59 20.73 -52.79 -21.60
N GLN A 60 20.96 -52.20 -22.77
CA GLN A 60 20.65 -50.79 -23.01
C GLN A 60 19.13 -50.63 -23.10
N HIS A 61 18.51 -50.10 -22.02
CA HIS A 61 17.19 -49.48 -22.15
C HIS A 61 17.39 -48.17 -22.94
N PRO A 62 16.51 -47.88 -23.93
CA PRO A 62 16.55 -46.60 -24.60
C PRO A 62 16.34 -45.50 -23.56
N PRO A 63 17.07 -44.36 -23.66
CA PRO A 63 16.87 -43.26 -22.74
C PRO A 63 15.41 -42.83 -22.80
N ALA A 64 14.71 -42.86 -21.65
CA ALA A 64 13.41 -42.26 -21.54
C ALA A 64 13.57 -40.79 -21.92
N THR A 65 12.95 -40.38 -23.02
CA THR A 65 12.88 -38.99 -23.44
C THR A 65 12.23 -38.22 -22.27
N ALA A 66 13.03 -37.52 -21.50
CA ALA A 66 12.54 -36.63 -20.47
C ALA A 66 11.60 -35.63 -21.16
N ARG A 67 10.30 -35.68 -20.82
CA ARG A 67 9.37 -34.66 -21.30
C ARG A 67 9.97 -33.31 -20.92
N PRO A 68 9.98 -32.32 -21.83
CA PRO A 68 10.42 -30.98 -21.48
C PRO A 68 9.59 -30.52 -20.28
N VAL A 69 10.25 -30.14 -19.19
CA VAL A 69 9.56 -29.54 -18.04
C VAL A 69 9.06 -28.18 -18.52
N GLU A 70 7.74 -28.04 -18.63
CA GLU A 70 7.15 -26.77 -19.01
C GLU A 70 7.62 -25.67 -18.03
N PRO A 71 7.99 -24.48 -18.53
CA PRO A 71 8.42 -23.38 -17.68
C PRO A 71 7.29 -22.94 -16.75
N PHE A 72 7.63 -22.69 -15.47
CA PHE A 72 6.68 -22.07 -14.54
C PHE A 72 6.54 -20.59 -14.87
N THR A 73 5.38 -20.17 -15.31
CA THR A 73 5.07 -18.80 -15.76
C THR A 73 3.81 -18.28 -15.09
N PHE A 74 3.46 -17.03 -15.36
CA PHE A 74 2.17 -16.49 -14.92
C PHE A 74 0.98 -17.32 -15.44
N GLU A 75 1.06 -17.85 -16.67
CA GLU A 75 0.04 -18.73 -17.21
C GLU A 75 -0.17 -20.01 -16.36
N THR A 76 0.91 -20.53 -15.77
CA THR A 76 0.81 -21.65 -14.81
C THR A 76 -0.04 -21.25 -13.60
N VAL A 77 0.16 -20.05 -13.07
CA VAL A 77 -0.61 -19.52 -11.93
C VAL A 77 -2.07 -19.25 -12.32
N GLN A 78 -2.31 -18.75 -13.53
CA GLN A 78 -3.66 -18.56 -14.08
C GLN A 78 -4.42 -19.90 -14.15
N LYS A 79 -3.79 -20.95 -14.67
CA LYS A 79 -4.37 -22.31 -14.68
C LYS A 79 -4.68 -22.82 -13.28
N MET A 80 -3.78 -22.58 -12.29
CA MET A 80 -4.02 -22.97 -10.90
C MET A 80 -5.20 -22.21 -10.28
N ALA A 81 -5.33 -20.91 -10.52
CA ALA A 81 -6.45 -20.11 -10.03
C ALA A 81 -7.76 -20.51 -10.69
N GLN A 82 -7.76 -20.78 -12.00
CA GLN A 82 -8.92 -21.27 -12.75
C GLN A 82 -9.37 -22.65 -12.25
N ASP A 83 -8.44 -23.60 -12.05
CA ASP A 83 -8.75 -24.91 -11.46
C ASP A 83 -9.31 -24.76 -10.04
N ARG A 84 -8.79 -23.83 -9.25
CA ARG A 84 -9.34 -23.53 -7.93
C ARG A 84 -10.75 -22.97 -7.98
N ALA A 85 -11.01 -22.05 -8.92
CA ALA A 85 -12.35 -21.47 -9.13
C ALA A 85 -13.39 -22.49 -9.58
N SER A 86 -12.98 -23.54 -10.33
CA SER A 86 -13.87 -24.61 -10.79
C SER A 86 -14.35 -25.55 -9.67
N LYS A 87 -13.76 -25.46 -8.48
CA LYS A 87 -14.06 -26.28 -7.29
C LYS A 87 -14.79 -25.44 -6.24
N PRO A 88 -15.63 -26.05 -5.39
CA PRO A 88 -16.19 -25.38 -4.23
C PRO A 88 -15.10 -24.76 -3.37
N TYR A 89 -15.38 -23.56 -2.83
CA TYR A 89 -14.47 -22.94 -1.89
C TYR A 89 -14.37 -23.74 -0.60
N HIS A 90 -13.15 -23.96 -0.15
CA HIS A 90 -12.86 -24.55 1.14
C HIS A 90 -12.06 -23.58 1.98
N GLU A 91 -12.62 -23.18 3.10
CA GLU A 91 -11.93 -22.30 4.03
C GLU A 91 -10.69 -23.02 4.59
N ARG A 92 -9.55 -22.33 4.53
CA ARG A 92 -8.31 -22.87 5.10
C ARG A 92 -8.39 -22.87 6.62
N SER A 93 -7.85 -23.93 7.23
CA SER A 93 -7.79 -24.05 8.68
C SER A 93 -7.08 -22.87 9.33
N THR A 94 -7.74 -22.31 10.34
CA THR A 94 -7.20 -21.26 11.23
C THR A 94 -6.65 -21.85 12.53
N THR A 95 -6.55 -23.18 12.64
CA THR A 95 -6.10 -23.84 13.86
C THR A 95 -4.70 -23.41 14.25
N LEU A 96 -4.59 -22.89 15.46
CA LEU A 96 -3.35 -22.51 16.13
C LEU A 96 -3.29 -23.18 17.51
N PRO A 97 -2.08 -23.43 18.05
CA PRO A 97 -1.94 -23.67 19.47
C PRO A 97 -2.55 -22.52 20.28
N ASP A 98 -3.29 -22.83 21.33
CA ASP A 98 -4.00 -21.84 22.16
C ASP A 98 -3.12 -20.69 22.62
N VAL A 99 -1.86 -20.96 22.95
CA VAL A 99 -0.90 -19.93 23.36
C VAL A 99 -0.70 -18.90 22.25
N LEU A 100 -0.60 -19.31 20.98
CA LEU A 100 -0.41 -18.40 19.85
C LEU A 100 -1.70 -17.67 19.47
N ALA A 101 -2.85 -18.33 19.61
CA ALA A 101 -4.16 -17.71 19.32
C ALA A 101 -4.52 -16.62 20.34
N LYS A 102 -4.04 -16.74 21.59
CA LYS A 102 -4.34 -15.82 22.69
C LYS A 102 -3.27 -14.74 22.91
N LEU A 103 -2.25 -14.64 22.05
CA LEU A 103 -1.27 -13.55 22.12
C LEU A 103 -1.96 -12.21 21.97
N ASN A 104 -1.52 -11.23 22.78
CA ASN A 104 -1.81 -9.82 22.49
C ASN A 104 -0.80 -9.26 21.47
N TYR A 105 -0.99 -8.00 21.09
CA TYR A 105 -0.15 -7.33 20.10
C TYR A 105 1.33 -7.28 20.49
N ASP A 106 1.64 -6.90 21.74
CA ASP A 106 3.03 -6.77 22.22
C ASP A 106 3.74 -8.12 22.28
N GLN A 107 3.03 -9.17 22.70
CA GLN A 107 3.54 -10.53 22.69
C GLN A 107 3.81 -11.01 21.27
N TYR A 108 2.91 -10.72 20.32
CA TYR A 108 3.11 -11.08 18.92
C TYR A 108 4.32 -10.37 18.30
N ARG A 109 4.51 -9.08 18.59
CA ARG A 109 5.69 -8.31 18.14
C ARG A 109 7.00 -8.83 18.70
N ASP A 110 6.98 -9.48 19.85
CA ASP A 110 8.17 -10.06 20.48
C ASP A 110 8.56 -11.42 19.83
N ILE A 111 7.81 -11.90 18.84
CA ILE A 111 8.23 -12.98 17.93
C ILE A 111 8.97 -12.36 16.75
N ARG A 112 10.30 -12.46 16.75
CA ARG A 112 11.17 -11.80 15.77
C ARG A 112 11.78 -12.81 14.82
N PHE A 113 11.78 -12.51 13.53
CA PHE A 113 12.46 -13.34 12.54
C PHE A 113 13.99 -13.13 12.60
N ARG A 114 14.77 -14.22 12.58
CA ARG A 114 16.23 -14.16 12.54
C ARG A 114 16.70 -13.79 11.14
N ARG A 115 17.32 -12.61 10.97
CA ARG A 115 17.78 -12.14 9.67
C ARG A 115 18.67 -13.15 8.94
N THR A 116 19.54 -13.87 9.65
CA THR A 116 20.42 -14.90 9.08
C THR A 116 19.66 -16.09 8.49
N SER A 117 18.37 -16.24 8.79
CA SER A 117 17.48 -17.26 8.22
C SER A 117 16.67 -16.73 7.03
N ALA A 118 16.91 -15.48 6.60
CA ALA A 118 16.18 -14.89 5.47
C ALA A 118 16.50 -15.63 4.18
N LEU A 119 15.47 -15.77 3.33
CA LEU A 119 15.67 -16.26 1.98
C LEU A 119 16.57 -15.27 1.23
N TRP A 120 17.59 -15.78 0.54
CA TRP A 120 18.61 -15.02 -0.20
C TRP A 120 19.52 -14.13 0.68
N TYR A 121 19.63 -14.43 1.97
CA TYR A 121 20.52 -13.71 2.87
C TYR A 121 21.94 -13.62 2.29
N ASP A 122 22.48 -12.39 2.18
CA ASP A 122 23.79 -12.05 1.60
C ASP A 122 24.09 -12.57 0.16
N HIS A 123 23.09 -13.14 -0.53
CA HIS A 123 23.26 -13.68 -1.89
C HIS A 123 22.62 -12.84 -3.00
N ALA A 124 21.73 -11.91 -2.66
CA ALA A 124 21.05 -11.04 -3.60
C ALA A 124 20.82 -9.65 -3.01
N MET A 125 20.39 -8.70 -3.86
CA MET A 125 19.94 -7.38 -3.40
C MET A 125 18.70 -7.50 -2.48
N PHE A 126 17.82 -8.44 -2.79
CA PHE A 126 16.62 -8.71 -2.00
C PHE A 126 16.87 -9.75 -0.91
N GLU A 127 16.21 -9.61 0.24
CA GLU A 127 16.09 -10.61 1.29
C GLU A 127 14.63 -10.78 1.65
N VAL A 128 14.18 -12.01 1.95
CA VAL A 128 12.80 -12.26 2.39
C VAL A 128 12.79 -12.85 3.78
N GLN A 129 12.03 -12.22 4.67
CA GLN A 129 11.77 -12.65 6.03
C GLN A 129 10.30 -13.03 6.17
N PHE A 130 9.98 -13.96 7.07
CA PHE A 130 8.63 -14.50 7.19
C PHE A 130 7.97 -14.09 8.50
N PHE A 131 6.64 -13.95 8.47
CA PHE A 131 5.84 -13.70 9.67
C PHE A 131 5.36 -15.00 10.28
N HIS A 132 5.49 -15.08 11.59
CA HIS A 132 4.96 -16.20 12.38
C HIS A 132 3.43 -16.14 12.42
N ARG A 133 2.76 -17.30 12.50
CA ARG A 133 1.33 -17.35 12.78
C ARG A 133 1.07 -17.09 14.27
N GLY A 134 0.05 -16.33 14.59
CA GLY A 134 -0.34 -15.99 15.96
C GLY A 134 -1.20 -14.73 15.99
N PHE A 135 -1.74 -14.40 17.18
CA PHE A 135 -2.63 -13.28 17.34
C PHE A 135 -3.79 -13.38 16.35
N GLN A 136 -4.07 -12.34 15.55
CA GLN A 136 -5.09 -12.35 14.50
C GLN A 136 -4.60 -12.89 13.14
N PHE A 137 -3.31 -13.25 13.02
CA PHE A 137 -2.75 -13.84 11.81
C PHE A 137 -2.73 -15.36 11.91
N ASP A 138 -3.90 -15.94 11.93
CA ASP A 138 -4.14 -17.36 12.16
C ASP A 138 -4.07 -18.20 10.88
N ARG A 139 -4.22 -17.60 9.69
CA ARG A 139 -4.24 -18.31 8.42
C ARG A 139 -2.83 -18.56 7.90
N ARG A 140 -2.60 -19.80 7.46
CA ARG A 140 -1.35 -20.19 6.81
C ARG A 140 -1.35 -19.76 5.35
N VAL A 141 -0.22 -19.17 4.91
CA VAL A 141 0.12 -19.01 3.50
C VAL A 141 1.21 -20.00 3.09
N ASN A 142 1.12 -20.57 1.89
CA ASN A 142 2.17 -21.40 1.33
C ASN A 142 3.16 -20.52 0.57
N ILE A 143 4.43 -20.70 0.83
CA ILE A 143 5.48 -19.91 0.19
C ILE A 143 6.44 -20.88 -0.51
N PHE A 144 6.70 -20.58 -1.77
CA PHE A 144 7.60 -21.35 -2.62
C PHE A 144 8.67 -20.41 -3.18
N GLU A 145 9.86 -20.94 -3.36
CA GLU A 145 10.93 -20.34 -4.13
C GLU A 145 10.92 -20.92 -5.54
N LEU A 146 11.00 -20.05 -6.56
CA LEU A 146 11.14 -20.47 -7.95
C LEU A 146 12.59 -20.24 -8.41
N VAL A 147 13.32 -21.32 -8.69
CA VAL A 147 14.71 -21.30 -9.17
C VAL A 147 14.76 -21.84 -10.58
N GLY A 148 14.85 -20.95 -11.58
CA GLY A 148 14.60 -21.33 -12.97
C GLY A 148 13.17 -21.91 -13.08
N ASN A 149 13.05 -23.18 -13.49
CA ASN A 149 11.76 -23.87 -13.59
C ASN A 149 11.44 -24.78 -12.38
N GLN A 150 12.27 -24.74 -11.33
CA GLN A 150 12.07 -25.59 -10.15
C GLN A 150 11.34 -24.85 -9.05
N VAL A 151 10.19 -25.37 -8.67
CA VAL A 151 9.42 -24.90 -7.52
C VAL A 151 9.90 -25.64 -6.26
N ARG A 152 10.31 -24.91 -5.23
CA ARG A 152 10.78 -25.43 -3.95
C ARG A 152 9.94 -24.83 -2.83
N ALA A 153 9.29 -25.66 -2.02
CA ALA A 153 8.59 -25.17 -0.84
C ALA A 153 9.59 -24.57 0.16
N VAL A 154 9.25 -23.42 0.74
CA VAL A 154 10.02 -22.84 1.85
C VAL A 154 9.53 -23.50 3.14
N PRO A 155 10.34 -24.34 3.79
CA PRO A 155 9.92 -25.06 4.98
C PRO A 155 9.87 -24.13 6.19
N TYR A 156 8.81 -24.24 7.01
CA TYR A 156 8.77 -23.59 8.31
C TYR A 156 9.72 -24.30 9.28
N ASN A 157 10.47 -23.51 10.04
CA ASN A 157 11.28 -23.99 11.15
C ASN A 157 11.19 -22.98 12.30
N PRO A 158 10.79 -23.40 13.53
CA PRO A 158 10.77 -22.50 14.69
C PRO A 158 12.09 -21.79 14.97
N ALA A 159 13.23 -22.42 14.63
CA ALA A 159 14.57 -21.84 14.80
C ALA A 159 14.82 -20.59 13.93
N MET A 160 13.97 -20.33 12.93
CA MET A 160 13.98 -19.08 12.16
C MET A 160 13.54 -17.86 12.98
N PHE A 161 12.94 -18.10 14.17
CA PHE A 161 12.38 -17.05 15.00
C PHE A 161 13.06 -16.98 16.38
N GLU A 162 13.03 -15.80 16.94
CA GLU A 162 13.35 -15.52 18.33
C GLU A 162 12.06 -15.20 19.06
N PHE A 163 11.81 -15.92 20.13
CA PHE A 163 10.67 -15.70 21.01
C PHE A 163 11.17 -14.90 22.20
N GLY A 164 10.75 -13.65 22.30
CA GLY A 164 11.15 -12.77 23.37
C GLY A 164 10.51 -13.14 24.72
N LYS A 165 10.85 -12.38 25.75
CA LYS A 165 10.44 -12.69 27.15
C LYS A 165 8.93 -12.59 27.38
N GLN A 166 8.22 -11.85 26.54
CA GLN A 166 6.77 -11.66 26.66
C GLN A 166 5.98 -12.84 26.07
N VAL A 167 6.61 -13.67 25.24
CA VAL A 167 5.95 -14.80 24.61
C VAL A 167 5.95 -16.00 25.57
N PRO A 168 4.78 -16.53 25.95
CA PRO A 168 4.74 -17.71 26.82
C PRO A 168 5.43 -18.92 26.17
N PRO A 169 6.06 -19.80 26.94
CA PRO A 169 6.64 -21.03 26.41
C PRO A 169 5.61 -21.86 25.66
N VAL A 170 5.93 -22.25 24.43
CA VAL A 170 5.04 -23.02 23.56
C VAL A 170 5.79 -24.08 22.79
N LYS A 171 5.20 -25.29 22.71
CA LYS A 171 5.67 -26.33 21.79
C LYS A 171 5.04 -26.09 20.42
N LEU A 172 5.87 -25.76 19.43
CA LEU A 172 5.43 -25.42 18.09
C LEU A 172 5.36 -26.66 17.21
N PRO A 173 4.25 -26.87 16.47
CA PRO A 173 4.18 -27.89 15.43
C PRO A 173 5.16 -27.60 14.29
N ALA A 174 5.81 -28.62 13.75
CA ALA A 174 6.70 -28.48 12.59
C ALA A 174 5.97 -27.99 11.33
N GLU A 175 4.66 -28.22 11.26
CA GLU A 175 3.79 -27.89 10.13
C GLU A 175 3.09 -26.53 10.28
N LEU A 176 3.47 -25.70 11.29
CA LEU A 176 2.75 -24.46 11.59
C LEU A 176 2.66 -23.52 10.37
N GLY A 177 3.74 -23.37 9.61
CA GLY A 177 3.82 -22.50 8.45
C GLY A 177 3.89 -21.01 8.81
N PHE A 178 3.75 -20.17 7.80
CA PHE A 178 3.90 -18.72 7.91
C PHE A 178 2.54 -18.02 7.74
N ALA A 179 2.42 -16.81 8.30
CA ALA A 179 1.26 -15.93 8.12
C ALA A 179 1.42 -14.99 6.90
N GLY A 180 2.64 -14.77 6.46
CA GLY A 180 3.01 -13.86 5.39
C GLY A 180 4.51 -13.68 5.33
N PHE A 181 4.95 -12.65 4.59
CA PHE A 181 6.37 -12.34 4.45
C PHE A 181 6.59 -10.85 4.18
N ARG A 182 7.83 -10.42 4.39
CA ARG A 182 8.32 -9.09 4.03
C ARG A 182 9.59 -9.19 3.21
N VAL A 183 9.71 -8.28 2.27
CA VAL A 183 10.87 -8.14 1.38
C VAL A 183 11.71 -6.98 1.85
N HIS A 184 13.00 -7.19 1.96
CA HIS A 184 14.00 -6.18 2.29
C HIS A 184 14.89 -5.87 1.09
N TYR A 185 15.31 -4.61 0.95
CA TYR A 185 16.16 -4.11 -0.13
C TYR A 185 17.01 -2.94 0.40
N PRO A 186 18.23 -2.69 -0.10
CA PRO A 186 19.03 -1.50 0.27
C PRO A 186 18.40 -0.24 -0.33
N LEU A 187 17.28 0.22 0.27
CA LEU A 187 16.44 1.30 -0.23
C LEU A 187 16.99 2.67 0.16
N ASN A 188 17.33 2.85 1.44
CA ASN A 188 17.81 4.13 1.97
C ASN A 188 19.33 4.21 1.95
N THR A 189 20.01 3.13 2.29
CA THR A 189 21.48 3.06 2.30
C THR A 189 21.97 1.77 1.65
N PRO A 190 23.17 1.75 1.05
CA PRO A 190 23.71 0.54 0.42
C PRO A 190 24.15 -0.54 1.43
N THR A 191 24.31 -0.18 2.71
CA THR A 191 24.85 -1.07 3.74
C THR A 191 23.78 -1.76 4.59
N TYR A 192 22.54 -1.33 4.46
CA TYR A 192 21.40 -1.88 5.19
C TYR A 192 20.23 -2.14 4.26
N LYS A 193 19.56 -3.27 4.44
CA LYS A 193 18.36 -3.61 3.67
C LYS A 193 17.13 -3.23 4.49
N ASP A 194 16.50 -2.13 4.09
CA ASP A 194 15.25 -1.64 4.66
C ASP A 194 14.08 -2.53 4.25
N GLU A 195 13.02 -2.52 5.02
CA GLU A 195 11.75 -3.12 4.62
C GLU A 195 11.17 -2.36 3.44
N LEU A 196 10.78 -3.07 2.38
CA LEU A 196 10.32 -2.53 1.10
C LEU A 196 8.86 -2.88 0.81
N LEU A 197 8.49 -4.12 1.09
CA LEU A 197 7.18 -4.68 0.72
C LEU A 197 6.77 -5.73 1.75
N VAL A 198 5.49 -5.71 2.14
CA VAL A 198 4.90 -6.67 3.09
C VAL A 198 3.64 -7.27 2.50
N PHE A 199 3.48 -8.59 2.63
CA PHE A 199 2.22 -9.31 2.49
C PHE A 199 1.86 -9.94 3.81
N LEU A 200 0.79 -9.47 4.46
CA LEU A 200 0.34 -9.99 5.75
C LEU A 200 -1.15 -9.73 5.95
N GLY A 201 -1.89 -10.79 6.20
CA GLY A 201 -3.33 -10.74 6.44
C GLY A 201 -4.17 -10.58 5.17
N ALA A 202 -5.20 -11.39 4.98
CA ALA A 202 -6.10 -11.38 3.83
C ALA A 202 -5.37 -11.20 2.48
N SER A 203 -5.71 -10.17 1.72
CA SER A 203 -4.98 -9.79 0.49
C SER A 203 -4.26 -8.45 0.60
N TYR A 204 -3.95 -8.02 1.82
CA TYR A 204 -3.27 -6.75 2.04
C TYR A 204 -1.78 -6.84 1.71
N PHE A 205 -1.27 -5.76 1.12
CA PHE A 205 0.16 -5.54 0.96
C PHE A 205 0.51 -4.06 1.12
N ARG A 206 1.73 -3.79 1.58
CA ARG A 206 2.25 -2.45 1.81
C ARG A 206 3.58 -2.28 1.11
N VAL A 207 3.83 -1.09 0.58
CA VAL A 207 5.01 -0.76 -0.23
C VAL A 207 5.61 0.55 0.26
N LEU A 208 6.93 0.64 0.31
CA LEU A 208 7.65 1.85 0.66
C LEU A 208 8.56 2.32 -0.47
N GLY A 209 8.59 3.62 -0.70
CA GLY A 209 9.66 4.32 -1.37
C GLY A 209 10.80 4.68 -0.41
N ARG A 210 11.79 5.40 -0.91
CA ARG A 210 12.94 5.83 -0.10
C ARG A 210 12.51 6.83 0.98
N ASN A 211 13.02 6.64 2.21
CA ASN A 211 12.76 7.49 3.39
C ASN A 211 11.28 7.55 3.80
N GLU A 212 10.50 6.55 3.45
CA GLU A 212 9.08 6.45 3.84
C GLU A 212 8.89 5.48 5.00
N LEU A 213 7.82 5.70 5.76
CA LEU A 213 7.31 4.82 6.81
C LEU A 213 5.93 4.32 6.45
N TYR A 214 5.55 3.12 6.94
CA TYR A 214 4.24 2.56 6.63
C TYR A 214 3.08 3.43 7.15
N GLY A 215 2.11 3.66 6.28
CA GLY A 215 0.82 4.23 6.58
C GLY A 215 -0.26 3.36 5.96
N MET A 216 -0.68 3.71 4.74
CA MET A 216 -1.73 3.02 4.01
C MET A 216 -1.32 1.62 3.51
N SER A 217 -2.32 0.86 3.05
CA SER A 217 -2.18 -0.46 2.44
C SER A 217 -2.83 -0.48 1.06
N ALA A 218 -2.37 -1.41 0.20
CA ALA A 218 -3.12 -1.87 -0.95
C ALA A 218 -3.74 -3.24 -0.67
N ARG A 219 -4.78 -3.60 -1.40
CA ARG A 219 -5.44 -4.91 -1.34
C ARG A 219 -5.41 -5.59 -2.71
N GLY A 220 -5.28 -6.91 -2.72
CA GLY A 220 -5.40 -7.66 -3.97
C GLY A 220 -6.75 -7.44 -4.64
N LEU A 221 -7.84 -7.49 -3.87
CA LEU A 221 -9.19 -7.28 -4.36
C LEU A 221 -10.11 -6.81 -3.23
N ALA A 222 -11.02 -5.88 -3.52
CA ALA A 222 -12.14 -5.53 -2.66
C ALA A 222 -13.43 -6.16 -3.21
N ILE A 223 -14.26 -6.76 -2.35
CA ILE A 223 -15.53 -7.37 -2.72
C ILE A 223 -16.62 -6.88 -1.80
N ASN A 224 -17.65 -6.23 -2.36
CA ASN A 224 -18.82 -5.75 -1.64
C ASN A 224 -18.47 -4.85 -0.43
N THR A 225 -17.37 -4.08 -0.52
CA THR A 225 -16.98 -3.13 0.52
C THR A 225 -18.10 -2.13 0.74
N ALA A 226 -18.45 -1.92 2.01
CA ALA A 226 -19.56 -1.05 2.44
C ALA A 226 -20.95 -1.40 1.85
N SER A 227 -21.17 -2.63 1.39
CA SER A 227 -22.47 -3.13 0.98
C SER A 227 -23.26 -3.68 2.17
N GLU A 228 -24.61 -3.61 2.11
CA GLU A 228 -25.51 -4.10 3.17
C GLU A 228 -25.33 -5.59 3.49
N GLY A 229 -24.97 -6.40 2.48
CA GLY A 229 -24.67 -7.84 2.62
C GLY A 229 -23.35 -8.17 3.31
N GLY A 230 -22.55 -7.16 3.66
CA GLY A 230 -21.22 -7.31 4.23
C GLY A 230 -20.11 -7.47 3.19
N GLU A 231 -18.90 -7.16 3.60
CA GLU A 231 -17.69 -7.28 2.79
C GLU A 231 -17.14 -8.71 2.80
N GLU A 232 -16.71 -9.19 1.66
CA GLU A 232 -15.95 -10.43 1.53
C GLU A 232 -14.45 -10.10 1.42
N PHE A 233 -13.64 -10.76 2.25
CA PHE A 233 -12.18 -10.56 2.27
C PHE A 233 -11.48 -11.74 1.58
N PRO A 234 -11.02 -11.60 0.33
CA PRO A 234 -10.17 -12.58 -0.32
C PRO A 234 -8.81 -12.70 0.38
N TYR A 235 -8.21 -13.89 0.32
CA TYR A 235 -6.89 -14.17 0.88
C TYR A 235 -5.90 -14.57 -0.20
N PHE A 236 -4.69 -14.02 -0.16
CA PHE A 236 -3.56 -14.64 -0.83
C PHE A 236 -3.20 -15.92 -0.09
N THR A 237 -3.24 -17.04 -0.80
CA THR A 237 -3.09 -18.37 -0.21
C THR A 237 -1.76 -19.02 -0.54
N ASP A 238 -1.20 -18.73 -1.69
CA ASP A 238 0.03 -19.33 -2.19
C ASP A 238 0.87 -18.25 -2.89
N PHE A 239 2.18 -18.25 -2.64
CA PHE A 239 3.14 -17.33 -3.24
C PHE A 239 4.32 -18.07 -3.84
N TRP A 240 4.77 -17.66 -5.01
CA TRP A 240 6.02 -18.10 -5.63
C TRP A 240 6.95 -16.90 -5.79
N LEU A 241 8.06 -16.94 -5.06
CA LEU A 241 9.09 -15.91 -5.07
C LEU A 241 10.14 -16.31 -6.09
N VAL A 242 10.23 -15.57 -7.19
CA VAL A 242 11.23 -15.83 -8.23
C VAL A 242 12.59 -15.42 -7.69
N ARG A 243 13.54 -16.38 -7.61
CA ARG A 243 14.90 -16.07 -7.15
C ARG A 243 15.54 -15.04 -8.08
N PRO A 244 15.92 -13.86 -7.57
CA PRO A 244 16.58 -12.85 -8.39
C PRO A 244 18.06 -13.21 -8.60
N ASP A 245 18.62 -12.72 -9.69
CA ASP A 245 20.08 -12.70 -9.84
C ASP A 245 20.72 -11.80 -8.77
N PRO A 246 21.99 -12.03 -8.37
CA PRO A 246 22.62 -11.31 -7.26
C PRO A 246 22.58 -9.77 -7.36
N GLN A 247 22.62 -9.22 -8.56
CA GLN A 247 22.58 -7.78 -8.82
C GLN A 247 21.25 -7.29 -9.40
N GLN A 248 20.26 -8.14 -9.48
CA GLN A 248 18.94 -7.79 -10.01
C GLN A 248 18.26 -6.76 -9.12
N ARG A 249 17.69 -5.72 -9.74
CA ARG A 249 17.01 -4.60 -9.06
C ARG A 249 15.49 -4.64 -9.19
N SER A 250 14.94 -5.75 -9.65
CA SER A 250 13.51 -6.00 -9.67
C SER A 250 13.22 -7.38 -9.07
N LEU A 251 12.03 -7.55 -8.51
CA LEU A 251 11.60 -8.82 -7.92
C LEU A 251 10.24 -9.21 -8.50
N THR A 252 10.15 -10.42 -9.02
CA THR A 252 8.89 -11.01 -9.49
C THR A 252 8.32 -11.92 -8.42
N ILE A 253 7.03 -11.73 -8.12
CA ILE A 253 6.27 -12.55 -7.17
C ILE A 253 4.98 -12.97 -7.86
N TYR A 254 4.69 -14.27 -7.87
CA TYR A 254 3.38 -14.78 -8.26
C TYR A 254 2.56 -15.12 -7.03
N ALA A 255 1.23 -14.97 -7.13
CA ALA A 255 0.33 -15.35 -6.05
C ALA A 255 -1.01 -15.89 -6.57
N VAL A 256 -1.63 -16.75 -5.77
CA VAL A 256 -3.03 -17.15 -5.93
C VAL A 256 -3.84 -16.56 -4.79
N LEU A 257 -4.92 -15.87 -5.17
CA LEU A 257 -5.93 -15.34 -4.28
C LEU A 257 -7.14 -16.28 -4.30
N ASP A 258 -7.81 -16.43 -3.15
CA ASP A 258 -8.99 -17.28 -3.01
C ASP A 258 -10.01 -16.73 -2.03
N SER A 259 -11.30 -16.88 -2.36
CA SER A 259 -12.44 -16.51 -1.52
C SER A 259 -13.71 -17.24 -1.95
N PRO A 260 -14.82 -17.19 -1.19
CA PRO A 260 -16.08 -17.83 -1.57
C PRO A 260 -16.60 -17.45 -2.95
N SER A 261 -16.38 -16.22 -3.40
CA SER A 261 -16.92 -15.71 -4.67
C SER A 261 -15.97 -15.80 -5.85
N VAL A 262 -14.65 -15.83 -5.63
CA VAL A 262 -13.66 -15.71 -6.70
C VAL A 262 -12.34 -16.35 -6.32
N ALA A 263 -11.63 -16.93 -7.29
CA ALA A 263 -10.19 -17.15 -7.23
C ALA A 263 -9.48 -16.19 -8.19
N GLY A 264 -8.21 -15.88 -7.94
CA GLY A 264 -7.44 -14.97 -8.78
C GLY A 264 -5.98 -15.37 -8.89
N ALA A 265 -5.40 -15.15 -10.06
CA ALA A 265 -3.97 -15.23 -10.31
C ALA A 265 -3.38 -13.83 -10.32
N TYR A 266 -2.21 -13.66 -9.70
CA TYR A 266 -1.52 -12.38 -9.60
C TYR A 266 -0.03 -12.54 -9.91
N GLN A 267 0.50 -11.53 -10.59
CA GLN A 267 1.92 -11.28 -10.76
C GLN A 267 2.24 -9.88 -10.27
N PHE A 268 3.25 -9.77 -9.44
CA PHE A 268 3.79 -8.50 -8.96
C PHE A 268 5.23 -8.37 -9.47
N GLU A 269 5.51 -7.28 -10.19
CA GLU A 269 6.87 -6.86 -10.52
C GLU A 269 7.24 -5.64 -9.70
N VAL A 270 8.13 -5.83 -8.74
CA VAL A 270 8.55 -4.81 -7.77
C VAL A 270 9.84 -4.15 -8.23
N ARG A 271 9.84 -2.83 -8.36
CA ARG A 271 10.99 -2.00 -8.74
C ARG A 271 11.24 -0.95 -7.65
N PRO A 272 12.21 -1.19 -6.75
CA PRO A 272 12.53 -0.27 -5.67
C PRO A 272 13.10 1.07 -6.17
N GLY A 273 12.80 2.16 -5.49
CA GLY A 273 13.32 3.49 -5.84
C GLY A 273 12.93 4.59 -4.85
N SER A 274 13.22 5.85 -5.21
CA SER A 274 12.63 7.01 -4.52
C SER A 274 11.10 6.97 -4.62
N THR A 275 10.60 6.57 -5.80
CA THR A 275 9.26 6.06 -6.02
C THR A 275 9.40 4.56 -6.24
N THR A 276 8.92 3.75 -5.31
CA THR A 276 8.85 2.32 -5.55
C THR A 276 7.62 2.00 -6.40
N GLN A 277 7.83 1.26 -7.46
CA GLN A 277 6.79 0.87 -8.40
C GLN A 277 6.51 -0.63 -8.29
N VAL A 278 5.23 -0.98 -8.27
CA VAL A 278 4.77 -2.38 -8.34
C VAL A 278 3.79 -2.51 -9.49
N GLN A 279 4.21 -3.15 -10.57
CA GLN A 279 3.30 -3.54 -11.63
C GLN A 279 2.53 -4.77 -11.15
N VAL A 280 1.21 -4.68 -11.13
CA VAL A 280 0.30 -5.77 -10.76
C VAL A 280 -0.46 -6.19 -11.99
N SER A 281 -0.30 -7.45 -12.39
CA SER A 281 -1.11 -8.08 -13.43
C SER A 281 -1.91 -9.20 -12.79
N GLY A 282 -3.21 -9.26 -13.09
CA GLY A 282 -4.09 -10.23 -12.47
C GLY A 282 -5.18 -10.73 -13.42
N GLU A 283 -5.73 -11.88 -13.09
CA GLU A 283 -6.91 -12.42 -13.71
C GLU A 283 -7.81 -13.08 -12.67
N LEU A 284 -9.05 -12.64 -12.60
CA LEU A 284 -10.04 -13.12 -11.65
C LEU A 284 -10.94 -14.15 -12.31
N TYR A 285 -11.27 -15.22 -11.59
CA TYR A 285 -12.14 -16.30 -12.01
C TYR A 285 -13.34 -16.41 -11.05
N PRO A 286 -14.46 -15.69 -11.36
CA PRO A 286 -15.63 -15.68 -10.49
C PRO A 286 -16.33 -17.04 -10.45
N ARG A 287 -16.64 -17.52 -9.24
CA ARG A 287 -17.46 -18.73 -9.00
C ARG A 287 -18.95 -18.43 -9.09
N ARG A 288 -19.32 -17.21 -8.75
CA ARG A 288 -20.71 -16.72 -8.73
C ARG A 288 -20.76 -15.25 -9.16
N ALA A 289 -21.96 -14.75 -9.38
CA ALA A 289 -22.15 -13.31 -9.59
C ALA A 289 -21.71 -12.55 -8.33
N ILE A 290 -21.00 -11.45 -8.55
CA ILE A 290 -20.53 -10.53 -7.50
C ILE A 290 -21.17 -9.17 -7.80
N GLU A 291 -21.78 -8.57 -6.80
CA GLU A 291 -22.46 -7.30 -6.95
C GLU A 291 -21.48 -6.17 -7.26
N LYS A 292 -20.37 -6.13 -6.51
CA LYS A 292 -19.37 -5.08 -6.63
C LYS A 292 -17.94 -5.64 -6.40
N ILE A 293 -17.06 -5.39 -7.36
CA ILE A 293 -15.62 -5.62 -7.20
C ILE A 293 -14.88 -4.29 -7.24
N GLY A 294 -13.81 -4.19 -6.46
CA GLY A 294 -12.89 -3.05 -6.44
C GLY A 294 -11.49 -3.47 -6.87
N ILE A 295 -11.03 -2.95 -8.02
CA ILE A 295 -9.71 -3.18 -8.57
C ILE A 295 -8.77 -2.04 -8.16
N GLY A 296 -7.49 -2.34 -7.90
CA GLY A 296 -6.52 -1.36 -7.43
C GLY A 296 -6.89 -0.77 -6.07
N ALA A 297 -7.45 -1.61 -5.18
CA ALA A 297 -7.98 -1.15 -3.91
C ALA A 297 -6.88 -0.66 -2.96
N LEU A 298 -7.10 0.54 -2.42
CA LEU A 298 -6.26 1.23 -1.44
C LEU A 298 -7.03 1.40 -0.14
N THR A 299 -6.33 1.32 0.98
CA THR A 299 -6.90 1.48 2.31
C THR A 299 -6.01 2.39 3.14
N SER A 300 -6.61 3.38 3.81
CA SER A 300 -5.91 4.40 4.58
C SER A 300 -6.68 4.78 5.83
N MET A 301 -6.10 5.64 6.65
CA MET A 301 -6.69 6.20 7.84
C MET A 301 -6.79 7.73 7.72
N TYR A 302 -7.94 8.28 8.11
CA TYR A 302 -8.17 9.71 8.31
C TYR A 302 -9.03 9.91 9.57
N LEU A 303 -8.44 10.45 10.62
CA LEU A 303 -9.15 10.72 11.86
C LEU A 303 -9.67 12.17 11.89
N TYR A 304 -8.79 13.15 11.65
CA TYR A 304 -9.11 14.57 11.46
C TYR A 304 -7.94 15.32 10.82
N GLY A 305 -8.23 16.49 10.24
CA GLY A 305 -7.29 17.43 9.64
C GLY A 305 -7.87 18.84 9.60
N GLU A 306 -7.23 19.75 8.84
CA GLU A 306 -7.59 21.19 8.80
C GLU A 306 -9.00 21.47 8.25
N ASN A 307 -9.61 20.52 7.53
CA ASN A 307 -10.98 20.61 7.02
C ASN A 307 -12.05 20.11 8.03
N SER A 308 -11.63 19.58 9.17
CA SER A 308 -12.55 19.05 10.19
C SER A 308 -13.29 20.16 10.95
N ASN A 309 -14.54 19.92 11.32
CA ASN A 309 -15.39 20.86 12.01
C ASN A 309 -15.13 20.86 13.53
N GLY A 310 -14.06 21.53 13.95
CA GLY A 310 -13.65 21.56 15.36
C GLY A 310 -13.00 20.25 15.82
N ARG A 311 -12.41 20.28 17.00
CA ARG A 311 -11.81 19.08 17.60
C ARG A 311 -12.91 18.19 18.16
N ARG A 312 -13.12 17.03 17.55
CA ARG A 312 -14.02 15.97 18.05
C ARG A 312 -13.33 15.15 19.14
N PHE A 313 -11.99 15.13 19.11
CA PHE A 313 -11.14 14.31 19.96
C PHE A 313 -10.37 15.18 20.95
N ASP A 314 -10.16 14.68 22.17
CA ASP A 314 -9.26 15.26 23.16
C ASP A 314 -7.81 14.84 22.85
N ASP A 315 -7.24 15.46 21.82
CA ASP A 315 -5.91 15.18 21.30
C ASP A 315 -5.15 16.50 21.11
N PHE A 316 -3.84 16.49 21.42
CA PHE A 316 -3.00 17.68 21.27
C PHE A 316 -2.56 17.91 19.82
N ARG A 317 -2.52 16.86 19.00
CA ARG A 317 -2.09 16.91 17.60
C ARG A 317 -3.08 17.72 16.77
N PRO A 318 -2.61 18.60 15.86
CA PRO A 318 -3.52 19.33 14.97
C PRO A 318 -4.21 18.43 13.94
N GLU A 319 -3.49 17.46 13.41
CA GLU A 319 -3.94 16.54 12.35
C GLU A 319 -3.48 15.11 12.61
N VAL A 320 -4.31 14.12 12.24
CA VAL A 320 -4.02 12.69 12.36
C VAL A 320 -4.58 11.97 11.15
N HIS A 321 -3.71 11.65 10.17
CA HIS A 321 -4.11 10.91 8.97
C HIS A 321 -2.92 10.33 8.19
N ASP A 322 -3.13 9.22 7.50
CA ASP A 322 -2.17 8.57 6.60
C ASP A 322 -2.24 9.12 5.17
N SER A 323 -3.37 9.70 4.80
CA SER A 323 -3.57 10.44 3.56
C SER A 323 -4.62 11.53 3.80
N ASP A 324 -4.47 12.66 3.13
CA ASP A 324 -5.34 13.82 3.28
C ASP A 324 -6.37 13.95 2.15
N GLY A 325 -6.22 13.21 1.04
CA GLY A 325 -7.19 13.28 -0.04
C GLY A 325 -7.14 12.12 -1.04
N LEU A 326 -8.26 11.99 -1.77
CA LEU A 326 -8.35 11.20 -2.99
C LEU A 326 -8.02 12.12 -4.17
N GLU A 327 -7.02 11.75 -4.94
CA GLU A 327 -6.67 12.34 -6.21
C GLU A 327 -7.12 11.44 -7.36
N THR A 328 -7.71 12.02 -8.42
CA THR A 328 -8.12 11.29 -9.63
C THR A 328 -7.67 12.03 -10.87
N GLN A 329 -7.20 11.29 -11.88
CA GLN A 329 -7.01 11.78 -13.23
C GLN A 329 -8.02 11.08 -14.13
N LEU A 330 -9.00 11.84 -14.59
CA LEU A 330 -10.09 11.34 -15.40
C LEU A 330 -9.63 11.00 -16.83
N GLY A 331 -10.40 10.19 -17.54
CA GLY A 331 -10.20 9.89 -18.95
C GLY A 331 -10.13 11.13 -19.83
N THR A 332 -10.87 12.18 -19.50
CA THR A 332 -10.81 13.50 -20.13
C THR A 332 -9.48 14.22 -19.98
N GLY A 333 -8.67 13.81 -18.99
CA GLY A 333 -7.43 14.48 -18.61
C GLY A 333 -7.57 15.45 -17.44
N GLU A 334 -8.77 15.70 -16.96
CA GLU A 334 -8.99 16.54 -15.78
C GLU A 334 -8.39 15.87 -14.55
N TRP A 335 -7.73 16.67 -13.70
CA TRP A 335 -7.30 16.28 -12.37
C TRP A 335 -8.29 16.79 -11.35
N ALA A 336 -8.71 15.91 -10.43
CA ALA A 336 -9.62 16.28 -9.37
C ALA A 336 -9.10 15.82 -8.01
N TRP A 337 -9.26 16.70 -7.02
CA TRP A 337 -8.88 16.51 -5.63
C TRP A 337 -10.10 16.48 -4.73
N ARG A 338 -10.23 15.44 -3.92
CA ARG A 338 -11.27 15.31 -2.88
C ARG A 338 -10.60 15.18 -1.52
N PRO A 339 -10.60 16.21 -0.66
CA PRO A 339 -10.18 16.09 0.74
C PRO A 339 -10.98 15.03 1.46
N LEU A 340 -10.30 14.20 2.27
CA LEU A 340 -10.93 13.16 3.07
C LEU A 340 -11.63 13.76 4.28
N VAL A 341 -12.59 13.03 4.81
CA VAL A 341 -13.27 13.35 6.06
C VAL A 341 -13.49 12.09 6.89
N ASN A 342 -13.65 12.26 8.20
CA ASN A 342 -14.13 11.23 9.10
C ASN A 342 -15.60 11.54 9.43
N PRO A 343 -16.58 10.97 8.71
CA PRO A 343 -17.97 11.35 8.84
C PRO A 343 -18.63 10.72 10.07
N HIS A 344 -19.77 11.24 10.50
CA HIS A 344 -20.59 10.60 11.55
C HIS A 344 -21.37 9.36 11.08
N GLN A 345 -21.53 9.19 9.78
CA GLN A 345 -22.21 8.08 9.14
C GLN A 345 -21.41 7.63 7.93
N LEU A 346 -21.44 6.34 7.63
CA LEU A 346 -20.83 5.78 6.44
C LEU A 346 -21.16 6.63 5.20
N ARG A 347 -20.11 7.03 4.47
CA ARG A 347 -20.22 7.71 3.17
C ARG A 347 -19.63 6.85 2.09
N VAL A 348 -20.33 6.75 0.98
CA VAL A 348 -19.87 6.09 -0.25
C VAL A 348 -20.11 7.05 -1.40
N ASN A 349 -19.04 7.49 -2.04
CA ASN A 349 -19.09 8.38 -3.19
C ASN A 349 -18.44 7.68 -4.38
N ARG A 350 -19.07 7.72 -5.56
CA ARG A 350 -18.50 7.16 -6.78
C ARG A 350 -18.30 8.25 -7.82
N PHE A 351 -17.07 8.43 -8.26
CA PHE A 351 -16.65 9.35 -9.31
C PHE A 351 -16.67 8.59 -10.62
N MET A 352 -17.75 8.76 -11.39
CA MET A 352 -17.97 8.05 -12.66
C MET A 352 -17.00 8.55 -13.70
N ASP A 353 -16.42 7.62 -14.47
CA ASP A 353 -15.45 7.91 -15.52
C ASP A 353 -15.46 6.85 -16.61
N GLU A 354 -14.83 7.17 -17.73
CA GLU A 354 -14.58 6.25 -18.84
C GLU A 354 -13.09 6.37 -19.21
N HIS A 355 -12.39 5.20 -19.26
CA HIS A 355 -10.95 5.15 -19.51
C HIS A 355 -10.13 5.96 -18.50
N PRO A 356 -10.21 5.66 -17.19
CA PRO A 356 -9.51 6.40 -16.15
C PRO A 356 -7.99 6.39 -16.40
N ARG A 357 -7.34 7.53 -16.16
CA ARG A 357 -5.87 7.61 -16.28
C ARG A 357 -5.17 7.29 -14.98
N GLY A 358 -5.85 7.47 -13.84
CA GLY A 358 -5.35 7.07 -12.55
C GLY A 358 -6.12 7.63 -11.36
N PHE A 359 -5.84 7.06 -10.19
CA PHE A 359 -6.37 7.53 -8.91
C PHE A 359 -5.43 7.13 -7.78
N GLY A 360 -5.52 7.84 -6.66
CA GLY A 360 -4.71 7.51 -5.50
C GLY A 360 -5.18 8.15 -4.21
N LEU A 361 -4.82 7.54 -3.11
CA LEU A 361 -4.88 8.16 -1.79
C LEU A 361 -3.53 8.83 -1.54
N VAL A 362 -3.56 10.14 -1.30
CA VAL A 362 -2.37 10.98 -1.33
C VAL A 362 -2.20 11.71 -0.01
N GLN A 363 -1.00 11.65 0.54
CA GLN A 363 -0.55 12.46 1.68
C GLN A 363 0.21 13.66 1.13
N ARG A 364 -0.43 14.83 1.03
CA ARG A 364 0.15 16.06 0.50
C ARG A 364 0.79 16.90 1.58
N ASP A 365 0.17 16.93 2.78
CA ASP A 365 0.75 17.63 3.91
C ASP A 365 1.97 16.88 4.42
N ARG A 366 3.12 17.55 4.37
CA ARG A 366 4.42 17.03 4.77
C ARG A 366 5.09 17.90 5.84
N ASP A 367 4.37 18.88 6.38
CA ASP A 367 4.89 19.72 7.45
C ASP A 367 4.74 19.00 8.80
N PRO A 368 5.84 18.63 9.48
CA PRO A 368 5.75 17.96 10.77
C PRO A 368 5.09 18.81 11.84
N THR A 369 5.04 20.15 11.67
CA THR A 369 4.37 21.06 12.62
C THR A 369 2.85 20.94 12.59
N HIS A 370 2.28 20.43 11.51
CA HIS A 370 0.85 20.18 11.39
C HIS A 370 0.42 18.90 12.13
N TYR A 371 1.33 17.94 12.32
CA TYR A 371 1.04 16.71 13.06
C TYR A 371 1.48 16.76 14.52
N GLN A 372 2.65 17.37 14.80
CA GLN A 372 3.27 17.42 16.12
C GLN A 372 3.43 16.04 16.78
N ASP A 373 3.60 15.00 15.95
CA ASP A 373 3.74 13.62 16.38
C ASP A 373 5.15 13.11 16.04
N ALA A 374 5.94 12.85 17.11
CA ALA A 374 7.31 12.37 17.00
C ALA A 374 7.40 10.82 17.03
N GLU A 375 6.28 10.11 17.07
CA GLU A 375 6.21 8.65 17.10
C GLU A 375 5.64 8.07 15.81
N ALA A 376 4.53 8.61 15.31
CA ALA A 376 3.83 8.12 14.13
C ALA A 376 4.41 8.66 12.81
N TYR A 377 5.06 9.84 12.83
CA TYR A 377 5.69 10.48 11.66
C TYR A 377 4.78 10.49 10.42
N PHE A 378 3.54 10.96 10.54
CA PHE A 378 2.55 10.97 9.46
C PHE A 378 3.06 11.66 8.19
N GLN A 379 3.91 12.70 8.31
CA GLN A 379 4.53 13.39 7.18
C GLN A 379 5.47 12.51 6.34
N LEU A 380 5.92 11.34 6.85
CA LEU A 380 6.78 10.40 6.14
C LEU A 380 6.03 9.22 5.53
N ARG A 381 4.71 9.16 5.66
CA ARG A 381 3.89 8.07 5.10
C ARG A 381 3.70 8.26 3.60
N PRO A 382 3.74 7.19 2.77
CA PRO A 382 3.68 7.30 1.33
C PRO A 382 2.30 7.72 0.83
N SER A 383 2.27 8.34 -0.34
CA SER A 383 1.11 8.38 -1.22
C SER A 383 1.09 7.15 -2.10
N TYR A 384 -0.09 6.58 -2.38
CA TYR A 384 -0.24 5.51 -3.36
C TYR A 384 -1.04 5.99 -4.56
N TRP A 385 -0.51 5.73 -5.75
CA TRP A 385 -1.14 6.03 -7.03
C TRP A 385 -1.31 4.77 -7.85
N ILE A 386 -2.51 4.54 -8.34
CA ILE A 386 -2.87 3.47 -9.27
C ILE A 386 -3.01 4.06 -10.67
N GLU A 387 -2.21 3.55 -11.59
CA GLU A 387 -2.27 3.87 -13.01
C GLU A 387 -2.71 2.63 -13.78
N PRO A 388 -3.89 2.63 -14.40
CA PRO A 388 -4.37 1.53 -15.23
C PRO A 388 -3.39 1.22 -16.37
N LEU A 389 -3.11 -0.05 -16.57
CA LEU A 389 -2.36 -0.54 -17.73
C LEU A 389 -3.34 -1.26 -18.66
N GLY A 390 -3.59 -0.66 -19.80
CA GLY A 390 -4.66 -1.07 -20.72
C GLY A 390 -5.97 -0.34 -20.45
N ASP A 391 -7.02 -0.81 -21.11
CA ASP A 391 -8.35 -0.20 -21.07
C ASP A 391 -9.19 -0.79 -19.92
N TRP A 392 -9.59 0.05 -18.97
CA TRP A 392 -10.49 -0.31 -17.88
C TRP A 392 -11.96 0.01 -18.17
N GLY A 393 -12.24 0.64 -19.32
CA GLY A 393 -13.59 0.95 -19.81
C GLY A 393 -14.37 1.91 -18.93
N LYS A 394 -15.69 1.71 -18.88
CA LYS A 394 -16.62 2.49 -18.05
C LYS A 394 -16.68 1.98 -16.63
N GLY A 395 -16.77 2.90 -15.67
CA GLY A 395 -16.89 2.58 -14.26
C GLY A 395 -16.81 3.83 -13.38
N GLY A 396 -16.21 3.69 -12.22
CA GLY A 396 -15.97 4.84 -11.35
C GLY A 396 -15.04 4.50 -10.21
N VAL A 397 -14.28 5.49 -9.77
CA VAL A 397 -13.52 5.42 -8.52
C VAL A 397 -14.50 5.59 -7.37
N GLU A 398 -14.60 4.58 -6.51
CA GLU A 398 -15.43 4.63 -5.31
C GLU A 398 -14.56 4.97 -4.10
N LEU A 399 -14.96 6.01 -3.38
CA LEU A 399 -14.39 6.42 -2.09
C LEU A 399 -15.36 6.04 -0.99
N VAL A 400 -14.89 5.24 -0.05
CA VAL A 400 -15.61 4.84 1.15
C VAL A 400 -14.96 5.49 2.35
N GLU A 401 -15.75 6.25 3.13
CA GLU A 401 -15.34 6.92 4.36
C GLU A 401 -16.18 6.38 5.51
N ILE A 402 -15.55 5.64 6.42
CA ILE A 402 -16.19 4.92 7.53
C ILE A 402 -16.00 5.74 8.80
N PRO A 403 -17.03 5.97 9.62
CA PRO A 403 -16.87 6.62 10.92
C PRO A 403 -15.91 5.86 11.82
N THR A 404 -14.99 6.57 12.45
CA THR A 404 -14.10 5.99 13.47
C THR A 404 -13.81 7.00 14.58
N ASP A 405 -13.56 6.49 15.79
CA ASP A 405 -13.11 7.25 16.95
C ASP A 405 -11.64 6.95 17.32
N GLU A 406 -10.98 6.05 16.57
CA GLU A 406 -9.62 5.60 16.86
C GLU A 406 -8.75 5.60 15.60
N GLU A 407 -7.49 6.06 15.72
CA GLU A 407 -6.52 6.11 14.62
C GLU A 407 -6.00 4.72 14.18
N ILE A 408 -6.23 3.70 15.00
CA ILE A 408 -5.83 2.33 14.67
C ILE A 408 -6.69 1.68 13.58
N HIS A 409 -7.78 2.34 13.18
CA HIS A 409 -8.73 1.84 12.21
C HIS A 409 -8.49 2.46 10.84
N ASP A 410 -8.15 1.63 9.85
CA ASP A 410 -8.22 2.03 8.44
C ASP A 410 -9.68 2.32 8.06
N ASN A 411 -10.05 3.57 8.03
CA ASN A 411 -11.43 4.00 7.80
C ASN A 411 -11.70 4.57 6.40
N ILE A 412 -10.68 4.60 5.55
CA ILE A 412 -10.76 5.10 4.18
C ILE A 412 -10.46 3.96 3.21
N VAL A 413 -11.31 3.77 2.20
CA VAL A 413 -11.05 2.82 1.12
C VAL A 413 -11.34 3.49 -0.23
N ALA A 414 -10.44 3.32 -1.21
CA ALA A 414 -10.64 3.78 -2.57
C ALA A 414 -10.31 2.66 -3.57
N TYR A 415 -11.12 2.49 -4.61
CA TYR A 415 -10.92 1.47 -5.63
C TYR A 415 -11.73 1.79 -6.89
N TRP A 416 -11.32 1.20 -8.01
CA TRP A 416 -12.08 1.24 -9.25
C TRP A 416 -13.18 0.18 -9.27
N VAL A 417 -14.41 0.57 -9.60
CA VAL A 417 -15.55 -0.31 -9.79
C VAL A 417 -15.92 -0.31 -11.28
N PRO A 418 -15.68 -1.40 -12.01
CA PRO A 418 -16.17 -1.53 -13.40
C PRO A 418 -17.69 -1.45 -13.47
N GLU A 419 -18.24 -0.79 -14.50
CA GLU A 419 -19.69 -0.80 -14.77
C GLU A 419 -20.18 -2.19 -15.19
N ALA A 420 -19.30 -2.97 -15.82
CA ALA A 420 -19.63 -4.32 -16.28
C ALA A 420 -19.88 -5.26 -15.10
N LYS A 421 -21.04 -5.92 -15.10
CA LYS A 421 -21.41 -6.88 -14.05
C LYS A 421 -20.54 -8.12 -14.11
N VAL A 422 -20.08 -8.54 -12.94
CA VAL A 422 -19.32 -9.78 -12.76
C VAL A 422 -20.23 -10.99 -12.96
N GLN A 423 -19.87 -11.83 -13.91
CA GLN A 423 -20.62 -13.04 -14.25
C GLN A 423 -19.81 -14.30 -13.86
N PRO A 424 -20.49 -15.37 -13.41
CA PRO A 424 -19.81 -16.63 -13.13
C PRO A 424 -19.05 -17.17 -14.35
N ASN A 425 -17.91 -17.79 -14.13
CA ASN A 425 -17.07 -18.44 -15.14
C ASN A 425 -16.59 -17.51 -16.26
N LYS A 426 -16.66 -16.19 -16.08
CA LYS A 426 -16.16 -15.21 -17.03
C LYS A 426 -14.91 -14.56 -16.46
N PRO A 427 -13.72 -14.91 -16.96
CA PRO A 427 -12.46 -14.34 -16.46
C PRO A 427 -12.43 -12.81 -16.63
N ILE A 428 -11.81 -12.13 -15.68
CA ILE A 428 -11.66 -10.67 -15.65
C ILE A 428 -10.17 -10.36 -15.54
N PRO A 429 -9.49 -10.10 -16.67
CA PRO A 429 -8.11 -9.65 -16.64
C PRO A 429 -8.05 -8.18 -16.22
N PHE A 430 -6.97 -7.81 -15.51
CA PHE A 430 -6.64 -6.44 -15.18
C PHE A 430 -5.14 -6.26 -15.00
N SER A 431 -4.67 -5.04 -15.21
CA SER A 431 -3.29 -4.67 -14.91
C SER A 431 -3.21 -3.20 -14.50
N TYR A 432 -2.31 -2.89 -13.58
CA TYR A 432 -2.05 -1.51 -13.14
C TYR A 432 -0.62 -1.37 -12.61
N LEU A 433 -0.16 -0.13 -12.59
CA LEU A 433 1.07 0.26 -11.90
C LEU A 433 0.70 0.95 -10.59
N LEU A 434 1.11 0.38 -9.45
CA LEU A 434 1.07 1.04 -8.16
C LEU A 434 2.40 1.76 -7.94
N SER A 435 2.34 3.04 -7.62
CA SER A 435 3.50 3.85 -7.23
C SER A 435 3.37 4.29 -5.77
N ALA A 436 4.39 3.98 -4.94
CA ALA A 436 4.54 4.52 -3.59
C ALA A 436 5.58 5.64 -3.61
N TYR A 437 5.19 6.84 -3.15
CA TYR A 437 6.04 8.04 -3.25
C TYR A 437 5.68 9.10 -2.20
N SER A 438 6.66 9.90 -1.78
CA SER A 438 6.43 11.05 -0.89
C SER A 438 6.11 12.33 -1.68
N HIS A 439 6.79 12.58 -2.80
CA HIS A 439 6.63 13.77 -3.63
C HIS A 439 6.52 13.43 -5.10
N SER A 440 5.62 14.09 -5.80
CA SER A 440 5.53 14.05 -7.26
C SER A 440 5.17 15.43 -7.79
N ASN A 441 6.03 16.02 -8.63
CA ASN A 441 5.73 17.27 -9.34
C ASN A 441 4.90 17.03 -10.61
N ALA A 442 4.67 15.80 -10.98
CA ALA A 442 3.91 15.42 -12.17
C ALA A 442 2.44 15.07 -11.88
N ARG A 443 2.03 15.12 -10.60
CA ARG A 443 0.68 14.71 -10.19
C ARG A 443 0.11 15.69 -9.17
N PRO A 444 -0.74 16.64 -9.58
CA PRO A 444 -0.98 17.10 -10.96
C PRO A 444 0.19 17.95 -11.49
N PRO A 445 0.30 18.13 -12.81
CA PRO A 445 1.37 18.92 -13.41
C PRO A 445 1.20 20.44 -13.20
N GLY A 446 -0.02 20.91 -12.94
CA GLY A 446 -0.37 22.31 -12.68
C GLY A 446 -0.40 22.65 -11.19
N ALA A 447 -1.09 23.72 -10.86
CA ALA A 447 -1.34 24.07 -9.47
C ALA A 447 -2.27 23.06 -8.79
N ARG A 448 -2.02 22.85 -7.52
CA ARG A 448 -2.75 21.87 -6.70
C ARG A 448 -3.33 22.49 -5.45
N VAL A 449 -4.38 21.89 -4.92
CA VAL A 449 -4.93 22.21 -3.62
C VAL A 449 -3.92 21.78 -2.55
N ILE A 450 -3.55 22.71 -1.69
CA ILE A 450 -2.62 22.46 -0.59
C ILE A 450 -3.32 22.48 0.77
N ALA A 451 -4.53 23.10 0.85
CA ALA A 451 -5.32 23.10 2.08
C ALA A 451 -6.80 23.35 1.78
N THR A 452 -7.65 22.74 2.59
CA THR A 452 -9.10 22.96 2.61
C THR A 452 -9.53 23.24 4.03
N ARG A 453 -10.24 24.37 4.24
CA ARG A 453 -10.78 24.72 5.54
C ARG A 453 -12.24 25.10 5.42
N THR A 454 -13.01 24.75 6.46
CA THR A 454 -14.43 25.10 6.52
C THR A 454 -14.76 25.76 7.86
N GLY A 455 -15.70 26.71 7.87
CA GLY A 455 -16.09 27.39 9.09
C GLY A 455 -17.54 27.83 9.10
N GLY A 456 -18.18 27.80 10.29
CA GLY A 456 -19.52 28.37 10.49
C GLY A 456 -19.51 29.90 10.35
N ILE A 457 -20.60 30.49 9.88
CA ILE A 457 -20.79 31.93 9.86
C ILE A 457 -21.64 32.31 11.05
N LEU A 458 -21.08 33.11 11.96
CA LEU A 458 -21.72 33.60 13.18
C LEU A 458 -22.58 34.83 12.87
N ALA A 459 -23.83 34.63 12.49
CA ALA A 459 -24.76 35.72 12.15
C ALA A 459 -26.18 35.49 12.72
N GLY A 460 -26.36 34.45 13.52
CA GLY A 460 -27.63 34.19 14.19
C GLY A 460 -27.87 35.11 15.39
N PRO A 461 -29.09 35.19 15.92
CA PRO A 461 -29.35 35.81 17.20
C PRO A 461 -28.42 35.23 18.27
N ASN A 462 -27.75 36.05 19.05
CA ASN A 462 -26.77 35.64 20.05
C ASN A 462 -25.42 35.12 19.48
N GLY A 463 -25.08 35.41 18.21
CA GLY A 463 -23.78 35.05 17.61
C GLY A 463 -23.58 33.56 17.32
N GLN A 464 -24.66 32.78 17.24
CA GLN A 464 -24.59 31.38 16.88
C GLN A 464 -24.36 31.16 15.38
N ALA A 465 -23.76 30.05 15.01
CA ALA A 465 -23.55 29.68 13.63
C ALA A 465 -24.88 29.42 12.90
N LEU A 466 -24.98 29.90 11.66
CA LEU A 466 -26.14 29.60 10.80
C LEU A 466 -26.01 28.15 10.30
N PRO A 467 -27.02 27.29 10.54
CA PRO A 467 -26.87 25.84 10.26
C PRO A 467 -26.72 25.50 8.77
N ASN A 468 -27.29 26.34 7.90
CA ASN A 468 -27.30 26.10 6.44
C ASN A 468 -26.31 26.99 5.68
N VAL A 469 -25.39 27.64 6.39
CA VAL A 469 -24.41 28.54 5.78
C VAL A 469 -23.00 28.19 6.23
N ARG A 470 -22.08 28.03 5.27
CA ARG A 470 -20.71 27.65 5.55
C ARG A 470 -19.72 28.53 4.79
N ARG A 471 -18.64 28.95 5.45
CA ARG A 471 -17.46 29.52 4.78
C ARG A 471 -16.58 28.37 4.31
N MET A 472 -16.26 28.37 3.02
CA MET A 472 -15.30 27.46 2.42
C MET A 472 -14.03 28.25 2.09
N VAL A 473 -12.88 27.67 2.36
CA VAL A 473 -11.56 28.25 2.08
C VAL A 473 -10.70 27.19 1.46
N VAL A 474 -10.22 27.43 0.23
CA VAL A 474 -9.39 26.50 -0.53
C VAL A 474 -8.10 27.22 -0.95
N ASP A 475 -6.98 26.65 -0.60
CA ASP A 475 -5.65 27.17 -0.93
C ASP A 475 -5.04 26.36 -2.06
N PHE A 476 -4.58 27.07 -3.11
CA PHE A 476 -3.92 26.51 -4.28
C PHE A 476 -2.48 27.02 -4.37
N ALA A 477 -1.54 26.15 -4.79
CA ALA A 477 -0.15 26.51 -5.03
C ALA A 477 0.50 25.63 -6.09
N GLY A 478 1.62 26.08 -6.64
CA GLY A 478 2.39 25.37 -7.64
C GLY A 478 2.01 25.70 -9.08
N GLY A 479 2.71 25.08 -10.01
CA GLY A 479 2.52 25.35 -11.44
C GLY A 479 2.69 26.84 -11.77
N ASP A 480 1.93 27.30 -12.77
CA ASP A 480 2.00 28.69 -13.23
C ASP A 480 1.54 29.70 -12.17
N LEU A 481 0.80 29.27 -11.12
CA LEU A 481 0.38 30.18 -10.04
C LEU A 481 1.57 30.78 -9.27
N ASP A 482 2.69 30.08 -9.16
CA ASP A 482 3.84 30.53 -8.38
C ASP A 482 4.46 31.80 -8.99
N ASP A 483 4.39 31.95 -10.32
CA ASP A 483 4.96 33.07 -11.07
C ASP A 483 4.01 34.26 -11.23
N LEU A 484 2.72 34.12 -10.82
CA LEU A 484 1.74 35.18 -10.99
C LEU A 484 1.83 36.25 -9.87
N TYR A 485 1.71 37.52 -10.26
CA TYR A 485 1.60 38.61 -9.30
C TYR A 485 0.17 38.73 -8.75
N ALA A 486 0.03 39.28 -7.54
CA ALA A 486 -1.26 39.48 -6.89
C ALA A 486 -2.27 40.33 -7.68
N ALA A 487 -1.79 41.18 -8.61
CA ALA A 487 -2.62 42.00 -9.47
C ALA A 487 -3.17 41.29 -10.72
N GLN A 488 -2.73 40.06 -10.99
CA GLN A 488 -3.26 39.25 -12.10
C GLN A 488 -4.73 38.88 -11.84
N PRO A 489 -5.60 38.92 -12.88
CA PRO A 489 -7.04 38.69 -12.73
C PRO A 489 -7.35 37.18 -12.69
N VAL A 490 -6.74 36.46 -11.71
CA VAL A 490 -7.06 35.06 -11.46
C VAL A 490 -8.48 34.94 -10.96
N GLN A 491 -9.26 34.06 -11.55
CA GLN A 491 -10.65 33.83 -11.23
C GLN A 491 -10.88 32.41 -10.72
N ALA A 492 -11.85 32.25 -9.81
CA ALA A 492 -12.32 30.94 -9.39
C ALA A 492 -13.57 30.56 -10.18
N GLN A 493 -13.56 29.40 -10.79
CA GLN A 493 -14.74 28.78 -11.38
C GLN A 493 -15.34 27.85 -10.33
N ILE A 494 -16.52 28.23 -9.80
CA ILE A 494 -17.17 27.49 -8.72
C ILE A 494 -18.53 27.01 -9.18
N SER A 495 -18.85 25.74 -8.94
CA SER A 495 -20.19 25.19 -9.08
C SER A 495 -20.63 24.49 -7.81
N ALA A 496 -21.93 24.59 -7.49
CA ALA A 496 -22.54 23.97 -6.33
C ALA A 496 -23.87 23.32 -6.74
N ASN A 497 -23.90 21.98 -6.69
CA ASN A 497 -25.15 21.27 -6.84
C ASN A 497 -25.76 21.03 -5.46
N GLY A 498 -26.95 21.60 -5.21
CA GLY A 498 -27.63 21.55 -3.90
C GLY A 498 -27.36 22.75 -2.99
N GLY A 499 -26.75 23.84 -3.50
CA GLY A 499 -26.51 25.07 -2.78
C GLY A 499 -26.26 26.27 -3.68
N GLU A 500 -26.21 27.47 -3.07
CA GLU A 500 -25.86 28.74 -3.71
C GLU A 500 -24.53 29.23 -3.18
N VAL A 501 -23.68 29.74 -4.10
CA VAL A 501 -22.36 30.31 -3.78
C VAL A 501 -22.47 31.83 -3.78
N ASP A 502 -21.93 32.46 -2.74
CA ASP A 502 -21.94 33.90 -2.52
C ASP A 502 -20.58 34.35 -1.93
N GLU A 503 -20.31 35.66 -1.96
CA GLU A 503 -19.11 36.30 -1.39
C GLU A 503 -17.79 35.61 -1.84
N VAL A 504 -17.65 35.40 -3.15
CA VAL A 504 -16.41 34.79 -3.70
C VAL A 504 -15.27 35.77 -3.68
N THR A 505 -14.14 35.38 -3.12
CA THR A 505 -12.89 36.13 -3.15
C THR A 505 -11.75 35.24 -3.65
N VAL A 506 -10.87 35.80 -4.48
CA VAL A 506 -9.65 35.15 -4.94
C VAL A 506 -8.49 36.09 -4.66
N GLN A 507 -7.51 35.65 -3.90
CA GLN A 507 -6.38 36.49 -3.54
C GLN A 507 -5.09 35.68 -3.38
N ARG A 508 -3.95 36.26 -3.80
CA ARG A 508 -2.65 35.76 -3.45
C ARG A 508 -2.33 36.11 -2.00
N LEU A 509 -1.94 35.12 -1.19
CA LEU A 509 -1.59 35.37 0.20
C LEU A 509 -0.28 36.14 0.31
N PRO A 510 -0.16 37.07 1.29
CA PRO A 510 1.07 37.79 1.53
C PRO A 510 2.26 36.86 1.80
N GLN A 511 3.42 37.19 1.24
CA GLN A 511 4.69 36.46 1.47
C GLN A 511 4.67 34.98 1.07
N SER A 512 3.71 34.56 0.24
CA SER A 512 3.64 33.18 -0.27
C SER A 512 3.24 33.18 -1.75
N ALA A 513 3.45 32.06 -2.43
CA ALA A 513 2.92 31.81 -3.77
C ALA A 513 1.49 31.27 -3.76
N THR A 514 0.89 31.10 -2.57
CA THR A 514 -0.43 30.50 -2.40
C THR A 514 -1.54 31.44 -2.84
N TRP A 515 -2.48 30.92 -3.61
CA TRP A 515 -3.71 31.58 -3.99
C TRP A 515 -4.89 31.01 -3.22
N ARG A 516 -5.57 31.87 -2.46
CA ARG A 516 -6.73 31.50 -1.64
C ARG A 516 -8.03 31.85 -2.33
N VAL A 517 -8.88 30.86 -2.47
CA VAL A 517 -10.30 31.05 -2.79
C VAL A 517 -11.11 30.97 -1.49
N SER A 518 -11.94 31.97 -1.23
CA SER A 518 -12.90 31.91 -0.14
C SER A 518 -14.30 32.25 -0.66
N PHE A 519 -15.28 31.47 -0.27
CA PHE A 519 -16.67 31.69 -0.65
C PHE A 519 -17.62 31.24 0.45
N LYS A 520 -18.86 31.73 0.37
CA LYS A 520 -19.94 31.37 1.25
C LYS A 520 -20.89 30.44 0.52
N LEU A 521 -21.13 29.27 1.11
CA LEU A 521 -22.12 28.31 0.64
C LEU A 521 -23.39 28.46 1.46
N LYS A 522 -24.53 28.59 0.79
CA LYS A 522 -25.87 28.54 1.40
C LYS A 522 -26.62 27.34 0.84
N THR A 523 -27.15 26.48 1.69
CA THR A 523 -27.99 25.36 1.25
C THR A 523 -29.44 25.63 1.64
N THR A 524 -30.37 25.21 0.78
CA THR A 524 -31.82 25.37 0.99
C THR A 524 -32.47 24.12 1.56
N SER A 525 -31.72 23.03 1.69
CA SER A 525 -32.24 21.76 2.18
C SER A 525 -31.17 21.04 3.02
N GLU A 526 -31.58 19.98 3.73
CA GLU A 526 -30.67 19.06 4.43
C GLU A 526 -29.88 18.11 3.47
N LYS A 527 -30.14 18.20 2.17
CA LYS A 527 -29.40 17.40 1.18
C LYS A 527 -27.97 17.88 1.08
N PRO A 528 -27.03 16.97 0.83
CA PRO A 528 -25.64 17.35 0.59
C PRO A 528 -25.52 18.31 -0.59
N ALA A 529 -24.61 19.28 -0.49
CA ALA A 529 -24.18 20.10 -1.61
C ALA A 529 -22.86 19.55 -2.16
N ASP A 530 -22.86 19.24 -3.47
CA ASP A 530 -21.65 18.82 -4.18
C ASP A 530 -21.00 20.03 -4.85
N LEU A 531 -19.73 20.28 -4.49
CA LEU A 531 -18.98 21.48 -4.86
C LEU A 531 -17.82 21.14 -5.78
N ARG A 532 -17.55 22.05 -6.71
CA ARG A 532 -16.33 22.03 -7.55
C ARG A 532 -15.74 23.44 -7.59
N CYS A 533 -14.39 23.52 -7.54
CA CYS A 533 -13.69 24.80 -7.66
C CYS A 533 -12.34 24.58 -8.34
N TYR A 534 -12.01 25.44 -9.32
CA TYR A 534 -10.68 25.51 -9.92
C TYR A 534 -10.35 26.94 -10.32
N LEU A 535 -9.06 27.24 -10.49
CA LEU A 535 -8.58 28.56 -10.85
C LEU A 535 -8.36 28.68 -12.35
N THR A 536 -8.67 29.87 -12.88
CA THR A 536 -8.44 30.22 -14.29
C THR A 536 -7.76 31.60 -14.43
N LEU A 537 -7.02 31.78 -15.52
CA LEU A 537 -6.51 33.07 -15.97
C LEU A 537 -6.85 33.22 -17.46
N TYR A 538 -7.55 34.31 -17.81
CA TYR A 538 -8.02 34.54 -19.18
C TYR A 538 -8.80 33.39 -19.82
N GLY A 539 -9.47 32.57 -19.01
CA GLY A 539 -10.27 31.42 -19.44
C GLY A 539 -9.51 30.08 -19.47
N GLU A 540 -8.19 30.10 -19.36
CA GLU A 540 -7.36 28.88 -19.29
C GLU A 540 -7.26 28.36 -17.86
N ALA A 541 -7.38 27.02 -17.67
CA ALA A 541 -7.29 26.40 -16.36
C ALA A 541 -5.86 26.42 -15.83
N LEU A 542 -5.65 26.90 -14.61
CA LEU A 542 -4.37 26.96 -13.92
C LEU A 542 -4.18 25.83 -12.90
N SER A 543 -5.26 25.27 -12.38
CA SER A 543 -5.22 24.30 -11.29
C SER A 543 -6.02 23.05 -11.58
N GLU A 544 -5.78 22.01 -10.78
CA GLU A 544 -6.70 20.89 -10.64
C GLU A 544 -8.06 21.38 -10.12
N THR A 545 -9.07 20.53 -10.22
CA THR A 545 -10.41 20.76 -9.68
C THR A 545 -10.51 20.26 -8.25
N TRP A 546 -10.66 21.16 -7.29
CA TRP A 546 -11.08 20.82 -5.95
C TRP A 546 -12.55 20.39 -5.96
N THR A 547 -12.89 19.29 -5.27
CA THR A 547 -14.26 18.79 -5.11
C THR A 547 -14.55 18.59 -3.62
N TYR A 548 -15.80 18.84 -3.18
CA TYR A 548 -16.18 18.67 -1.77
C TYR A 548 -17.66 18.33 -1.64
N LEU A 549 -18.00 17.46 -0.70
CA LEU A 549 -19.38 17.15 -0.36
C LEU A 549 -19.68 17.66 1.02
N TRP A 550 -20.48 18.73 1.11
CA TRP A 550 -20.89 19.29 2.39
C TRP A 550 -22.34 18.94 2.72
N LYS A 551 -22.58 18.46 3.95
CA LYS A 551 -23.91 18.15 4.48
C LYS A 551 -24.24 19.13 5.61
N PRO A 552 -25.38 19.87 5.55
CA PRO A 552 -25.72 20.93 6.51
C PRO A 552 -25.94 20.45 7.94
N THR A 553 -26.56 19.31 8.13
CA THR A 553 -26.92 18.77 9.46
C THR A 553 -26.03 17.56 9.78
N GLY A 554 -25.30 17.66 10.88
CA GLY A 554 -24.41 16.62 11.34
C GLY A 554 -23.07 16.65 10.60
N GLY A 555 -22.40 17.78 10.69
CA GLY A 555 -21.11 18.08 10.03
C GLY A 555 -20.14 16.93 9.96
N ALA A 556 -19.11 17.07 9.15
CA ALA A 556 -18.02 16.12 9.03
C ALA A 556 -17.51 15.69 10.38
#